data_e7e3de13e85210b6c37392711beb00a2
#
_entry.id   e7e3de13e85210b6c37392711beb00a2
#
_cell.length_a   1.000
_cell.length_b   1.000
_cell.length_c   1.000
_cell.angle_alpha   90.00
_cell.angle_beta   90.00
_cell.angle_gamma   90.00
#
_symmetry.space_group_name_H-M   'P 1'
#
loop_
_entity.id
_entity.type
_entity.pdbx_description
1 polymer ?
#
loop_
_entity_poly.entity_id
_entity_poly.type
_entity_poly.pdbx_seq_one_letter_code
_entity_poly.pdbx_strand_id
1 'polypeptide(L)'
;MLLRLVVLGEKKLITILAGGSGSVKLVRGFASQRTDVNVVTNVGDNYWLYGMYICPDIDTITYGLADILDHDKGWGIKKDTFGFLRQMEIFGEETWFRIGDRDTATHLTRTNMIKNGKSLSDITKWMCEKFAIEIKIIPVTDNSIETRIITKRGELHLQEFWVRHRGLDSIDGIEYHGADKARPNPDAVNAIHDSNLIVIAPGNPLTSIGPMLSIKGIRKELIKRKQRVVAVSPVIGSSAISGPAGKYLEAAGIEVSPYGIAQMYADVCSSIIIDTKDRAAAKKIETLNVDVHD
;
A
#
# COMPACT_ATOMS: atom_id res chain seq x y z
N MET A 1 -0.76 4.59 22.92
CA MET A 1 -2.11 5.22 22.88
C MET A 1 -3.07 4.55 21.90
N LEU A 2 -2.69 4.26 20.67
CA LEU A 2 -3.51 3.47 19.72
C LEU A 2 -4.01 2.14 20.33
N LEU A 3 -3.16 1.40 21.03
CA LEU A 3 -3.55 0.18 21.76
C LEU A 3 -4.58 0.43 22.88
N ARG A 4 -4.58 1.60 23.54
CA ARG A 4 -5.59 1.94 24.57
C ARG A 4 -6.95 2.30 23.98
N LEU A 5 -7.00 2.87 22.78
CA LEU A 5 -8.26 3.11 22.05
C LEU A 5 -8.91 1.81 21.56
N VAL A 6 -8.10 0.76 21.40
CA VAL A 6 -8.51 -0.56 20.89
C VAL A 6 -9.00 -1.51 22.00
N VAL A 7 -8.64 -1.29 23.27
CA VAL A 7 -8.79 -2.29 24.38
C VAL A 7 -10.08 -2.16 25.17
N LEU A 8 -10.93 -1.15 24.98
CA LEU A 8 -12.15 -0.98 25.79
C LEU A 8 -13.43 -1.41 25.06
N GLY A 9 -13.76 -2.67 25.17
CA GLY A 9 -15.13 -3.20 25.39
C GLY A 9 -16.17 -3.18 24.27
N GLU A 10 -16.06 -2.37 23.23
CA GLU A 10 -16.96 -2.36 22.09
C GLU A 10 -16.26 -2.82 20.81
N LYS A 11 -16.92 -3.65 20.00
CA LYS A 11 -16.45 -4.02 18.65
C LYS A 11 -16.38 -2.74 17.79
N LYS A 12 -15.22 -2.10 17.74
CA LYS A 12 -15.00 -0.89 16.95
C LYS A 12 -14.36 -1.29 15.63
N LEU A 13 -15.08 -1.16 14.54
CA LEU A 13 -14.57 -1.43 13.20
C LEU A 13 -13.39 -0.51 12.89
N ILE A 14 -12.30 -1.10 12.41
CA ILE A 14 -11.09 -0.38 11.98
C ILE A 14 -10.88 -0.61 10.49
N THR A 15 -10.58 0.46 9.75
CA THR A 15 -10.12 0.36 8.37
C THR A 15 -8.69 0.87 8.27
N ILE A 16 -7.83 0.07 7.64
CA ILE A 16 -6.43 0.42 7.41
C ILE A 16 -6.22 0.61 5.90
N LEU A 17 -5.78 1.79 5.49
CA LEU A 17 -5.28 2.02 4.14
C LEU A 17 -3.83 1.54 4.10
N ALA A 18 -3.54 0.52 3.31
CA ALA A 18 -2.25 -0.16 3.30
C ALA A 18 -1.75 -0.45 1.87
N GLY A 19 -0.46 -0.26 1.67
CA GLY A 19 0.27 -0.65 0.48
C GLY A 19 1.75 -0.81 0.81
N GLY A 20 2.43 -1.65 0.06
CA GLY A 20 3.85 -1.93 0.25
C GLY A 20 4.22 -2.68 1.53
N SER A 21 5.48 -3.09 1.59
CA SER A 21 6.04 -3.87 2.70
C SER A 21 6.04 -3.11 4.05
N GLY A 22 6.09 -1.77 4.02
CA GLY A 22 6.04 -0.95 5.24
C GLY A 22 4.74 -1.09 6.03
N SER A 23 3.64 -1.37 5.35
CA SER A 23 2.31 -1.49 5.97
C SER A 23 2.06 -2.85 6.63
N VAL A 24 2.72 -3.91 6.19
CA VAL A 24 2.41 -5.31 6.60
C VAL A 24 2.54 -5.53 8.11
N LYS A 25 3.59 -4.96 8.73
CA LYS A 25 3.83 -5.12 10.17
C LYS A 25 2.69 -4.53 10.99
N LEU A 26 2.20 -3.36 10.59
CA LEU A 26 1.08 -2.69 11.25
C LEU A 26 -0.21 -3.49 11.06
N VAL A 27 -0.51 -3.92 9.83
CA VAL A 27 -1.70 -4.74 9.52
C VAL A 27 -1.70 -6.04 10.32
N ARG A 28 -0.56 -6.76 10.38
CA ARG A 28 -0.42 -7.99 11.19
C ARG A 28 -0.60 -7.72 12.67
N GLY A 29 -0.07 -6.61 13.18
CA GLY A 29 -0.26 -6.21 14.58
C GLY A 29 -1.73 -6.03 14.94
N PHE A 30 -2.52 -5.40 14.08
CA PHE A 30 -3.97 -5.27 14.28
C PHE A 30 -4.68 -6.62 14.14
N ALA A 31 -4.38 -7.40 13.10
CA ALA A 31 -5.01 -8.69 12.83
C ALA A 31 -4.77 -9.71 13.94
N SER A 32 -3.62 -9.68 14.62
CA SER A 32 -3.30 -10.57 15.73
C SER A 32 -4.13 -10.30 17.01
N GLN A 33 -4.73 -9.12 17.11
CA GLN A 33 -5.48 -8.69 18.31
C GLN A 33 -6.98 -8.71 18.10
N ARG A 34 -7.44 -8.68 16.83
CA ARG A 34 -8.85 -8.51 16.52
C ARG A 34 -9.17 -8.87 15.05
N THR A 35 -10.43 -9.26 14.81
CA THR A 35 -10.94 -9.66 13.48
C THR A 35 -11.85 -8.60 12.83
N ASP A 36 -12.26 -7.56 13.56
CA ASP A 36 -13.07 -6.45 13.06
C ASP A 36 -12.21 -5.38 12.37
N VAL A 37 -11.33 -5.83 11.48
CA VAL A 37 -10.41 -5.01 10.69
C VAL A 37 -10.68 -5.20 9.20
N ASN A 38 -10.77 -4.10 8.47
CA ASN A 38 -10.72 -4.09 7.01
C ASN A 38 -9.37 -3.50 6.56
N VAL A 39 -8.83 -4.02 5.48
CA VAL A 39 -7.61 -3.48 4.85
C VAL A 39 -7.94 -3.06 3.43
N VAL A 40 -7.91 -1.76 3.16
CA VAL A 40 -8.04 -1.21 1.81
C VAL A 40 -6.65 -1.15 1.20
N THR A 41 -6.45 -1.83 0.07
CA THR A 41 -5.13 -1.99 -0.54
C THR A 41 -4.96 -1.19 -1.82
N ASN A 42 -3.74 -0.70 -2.03
CA ASN A 42 -3.30 -0.08 -3.27
C ASN A 42 -3.34 -1.09 -4.44
N VAL A 43 -3.66 -0.57 -5.63
CA VAL A 43 -3.60 -1.31 -6.90
C VAL A 43 -2.78 -0.55 -7.97
N GLY A 44 -2.22 0.62 -7.62
CA GLY A 44 -1.45 1.45 -8.53
C GLY A 44 -0.09 0.86 -8.94
N ASP A 45 0.34 -0.18 -8.25
CA ASP A 45 1.58 -0.90 -8.51
C ASP A 45 1.36 -2.18 -9.32
N ASN A 46 0.09 -2.50 -9.64
CA ASN A 46 -0.25 -3.69 -10.40
C ASN A 46 0.36 -3.64 -11.80
N TYR A 47 0.86 -4.77 -12.29
CA TYR A 47 1.64 -4.83 -13.51
C TYR A 47 1.41 -6.12 -14.30
N TRP A 48 1.30 -5.98 -15.63
CA TRP A 48 1.27 -7.14 -16.52
C TRP A 48 2.71 -7.54 -16.89
N LEU A 49 3.11 -8.71 -16.46
CA LEU A 49 4.45 -9.23 -16.75
C LEU A 49 4.40 -10.74 -17.00
N TYR A 50 5.16 -11.23 -17.97
CA TYR A 50 5.19 -12.64 -18.42
C TYR A 50 3.79 -13.20 -18.72
N GLY A 51 2.89 -12.35 -19.23
CA GLY A 51 1.50 -12.74 -19.50
C GLY A 51 0.62 -12.92 -18.23
N MET A 52 1.12 -12.56 -17.06
CA MET A 52 0.43 -12.65 -15.77
C MET A 52 0.15 -11.26 -15.18
N TYR A 53 -0.98 -11.14 -14.48
CA TYR A 53 -1.33 -9.94 -13.73
C TYR A 53 -0.80 -10.03 -12.30
N ILE A 54 0.18 -9.22 -11.97
CA ILE A 54 0.90 -9.17 -10.70
C ILE A 54 0.33 -8.03 -9.87
N CYS A 55 0.01 -8.29 -8.59
CA CYS A 55 -0.57 -7.31 -7.67
C CYS A 55 0.29 -7.21 -6.40
N PRO A 56 1.44 -6.51 -6.44
CA PRO A 56 2.45 -6.57 -5.39
C PRO A 56 1.93 -6.23 -4.00
N ASP A 57 1.12 -5.17 -3.87
CA ASP A 57 0.64 -4.71 -2.57
C ASP A 57 -0.44 -5.63 -2.00
N ILE A 58 -1.38 -6.11 -2.83
CA ILE A 58 -2.38 -7.10 -2.42
C ILE A 58 -1.70 -8.38 -1.96
N ASP A 59 -0.72 -8.87 -2.73
CA ASP A 59 -0.02 -10.12 -2.45
C ASP A 59 0.80 -10.01 -1.17
N THR A 60 1.53 -8.91 -1.00
CA THR A 60 2.35 -8.67 0.19
C THR A 60 1.50 -8.63 1.47
N ILE A 61 0.34 -7.97 1.45
CA ILE A 61 -0.60 -7.95 2.58
C ILE A 61 -1.19 -9.36 2.80
N THR A 62 -1.64 -10.03 1.74
CA THR A 62 -2.21 -11.37 1.80
C THR A 62 -1.20 -12.38 2.36
N TYR A 63 0.02 -12.40 1.82
CA TYR A 63 1.07 -13.30 2.29
C TYR A 63 1.51 -12.99 3.73
N GLY A 64 1.53 -11.69 4.09
CA GLY A 64 1.81 -11.27 5.46
C GLY A 64 0.79 -11.79 6.46
N LEU A 65 -0.51 -11.71 6.14
CA LEU A 65 -1.60 -12.18 6.99
C LEU A 65 -1.69 -13.72 7.03
N ALA A 66 -1.36 -14.39 5.93
CA ALA A 66 -1.27 -15.84 5.86
C ALA A 66 0.00 -16.43 6.50
N ASP A 67 0.89 -15.59 7.05
CA ASP A 67 2.19 -15.96 7.62
C ASP A 67 3.11 -16.74 6.65
N ILE A 68 3.00 -16.45 5.35
CA ILE A 68 3.85 -17.05 4.31
C ILE A 68 4.77 -16.05 3.61
N LEU A 69 4.71 -14.76 3.96
CA LEU A 69 5.58 -13.73 3.43
C LEU A 69 7.05 -14.01 3.75
N ASP A 70 7.94 -13.78 2.79
CA ASP A 70 9.37 -13.71 3.04
C ASP A 70 9.71 -12.38 3.70
N HIS A 71 9.85 -12.38 5.03
CA HIS A 71 10.07 -11.17 5.81
C HIS A 71 11.46 -10.55 5.59
N ASP A 72 12.45 -11.34 5.20
CA ASP A 72 13.82 -10.87 4.97
C ASP A 72 13.88 -10.04 3.69
N LYS A 73 13.16 -10.48 2.65
CA LYS A 73 13.03 -9.74 1.39
C LYS A 73 11.98 -8.65 1.44
N GLY A 74 10.93 -8.83 2.26
CA GLY A 74 9.75 -7.96 2.31
C GLY A 74 8.76 -8.17 1.16
N TRP A 75 8.93 -9.22 0.34
CA TRP A 75 8.06 -9.59 -0.78
C TRP A 75 8.15 -11.09 -1.10
N GLY A 76 7.15 -11.61 -1.81
CA GLY A 76 7.09 -13.00 -2.25
C GLY A 76 6.86 -13.99 -1.09
N ILE A 77 6.90 -15.28 -1.42
CA ILE A 77 6.63 -16.35 -0.46
C ILE A 77 7.93 -16.87 0.16
N LYS A 78 7.92 -17.08 1.49
CA LYS A 78 9.08 -17.63 2.22
C LYS A 78 9.47 -19.00 1.70
N LYS A 79 10.79 -19.23 1.54
CA LYS A 79 11.38 -20.49 1.04
C LYS A 79 10.87 -20.89 -0.36
N ASP A 80 10.50 -19.91 -1.19
CA ASP A 80 10.12 -20.15 -2.57
C ASP A 80 11.36 -20.43 -3.45
N THR A 81 11.14 -21.16 -4.54
CA THR A 81 12.16 -21.48 -5.54
C THR A 81 11.97 -20.63 -6.80
N PHE A 82 12.93 -20.67 -7.73
CA PHE A 82 12.94 -19.82 -8.92
C PHE A 82 13.17 -20.65 -10.19
N GLY A 83 12.60 -21.87 -10.24
CA GLY A 83 12.70 -22.75 -11.41
C GLY A 83 12.09 -22.15 -12.65
N PHE A 84 10.92 -21.52 -12.52
CA PHE A 84 10.24 -20.78 -13.59
C PHE A 84 11.17 -19.73 -14.22
N LEU A 85 11.76 -18.84 -13.43
CA LEU A 85 12.64 -17.78 -13.96
C LEU A 85 13.89 -18.34 -14.62
N ARG A 86 14.51 -19.38 -14.05
CA ARG A 86 15.65 -20.05 -14.70
C ARG A 86 15.29 -20.61 -16.07
N GLN A 87 14.07 -21.16 -16.21
CA GLN A 87 13.62 -21.66 -17.50
C GLN A 87 13.34 -20.52 -18.50
N MET A 88 12.79 -19.38 -18.01
CA MET A 88 12.58 -18.19 -18.83
C MET A 88 13.91 -17.63 -19.36
N GLU A 89 14.96 -17.59 -18.53
CA GLU A 89 16.32 -17.20 -18.96
C GLU A 89 16.87 -18.09 -20.08
N ILE A 90 16.63 -19.41 -19.98
CA ILE A 90 17.04 -20.37 -21.05
C ILE A 90 16.32 -20.07 -22.37
N PHE A 91 15.08 -19.56 -22.32
CA PHE A 91 14.32 -19.15 -23.50
C PHE A 91 14.69 -17.75 -24.00
N GLY A 92 15.61 -17.05 -23.33
CA GLY A 92 16.07 -15.71 -23.71
C GLY A 92 15.17 -14.58 -23.22
N GLU A 93 14.24 -14.86 -22.31
CA GLU A 93 13.37 -13.85 -21.72
C GLU A 93 14.08 -13.04 -20.63
N GLU A 94 13.71 -11.78 -20.48
CA GLU A 94 14.22 -10.94 -19.40
C GLU A 94 13.60 -11.34 -18.05
N THR A 95 14.43 -11.57 -17.02
CA THR A 95 14.00 -12.03 -15.68
C THR A 95 14.30 -11.01 -14.58
N TRP A 96 14.23 -9.73 -14.91
CA TRP A 96 14.52 -8.64 -13.98
C TRP A 96 13.56 -8.58 -12.80
N PHE A 97 12.29 -9.00 -12.95
CA PHE A 97 11.31 -9.05 -11.88
C PHE A 97 11.29 -10.46 -11.29
N ARG A 98 11.74 -10.56 -10.06
CA ARG A 98 11.89 -11.86 -9.39
C ARG A 98 10.55 -12.36 -8.85
N ILE A 99 10.06 -13.45 -9.42
CA ILE A 99 8.84 -14.16 -9.01
C ILE A 99 9.24 -15.59 -8.65
N GLY A 100 8.82 -16.06 -7.47
CA GLY A 100 9.03 -17.45 -7.06
C GLY A 100 8.05 -18.40 -7.76
N ASP A 101 8.31 -19.71 -7.71
CA ASP A 101 7.49 -20.74 -8.37
C ASP A 101 6.08 -20.82 -7.75
N ARG A 102 5.97 -20.70 -6.42
CA ARG A 102 4.69 -20.66 -5.69
C ARG A 102 3.96 -19.33 -5.94
N ASP A 103 4.69 -18.23 -5.96
CA ASP A 103 4.19 -16.91 -6.27
C ASP A 103 3.65 -16.85 -7.71
N THR A 104 4.36 -17.48 -8.66
CA THR A 104 3.90 -17.65 -10.05
C THR A 104 2.53 -18.32 -10.12
N ALA A 105 2.27 -19.34 -9.28
CA ALA A 105 0.96 -20.01 -9.23
C ALA A 105 -0.16 -19.05 -8.80
N THR A 106 0.11 -18.14 -7.87
CA THR A 106 -0.85 -17.09 -7.46
C THR A 106 -1.17 -16.17 -8.64
N HIS A 107 -0.15 -15.64 -9.31
CA HIS A 107 -0.34 -14.72 -10.44
C HIS A 107 -1.06 -15.38 -11.62
N LEU A 108 -0.69 -16.61 -11.96
CA LEU A 108 -1.34 -17.38 -13.03
C LEU A 108 -2.81 -17.64 -12.73
N THR A 109 -3.11 -18.05 -11.50
CA THR A 109 -4.50 -18.30 -11.07
C THR A 109 -5.32 -17.01 -11.13
N ARG A 110 -4.81 -15.90 -10.60
CA ARG A 110 -5.44 -14.58 -10.70
C ARG A 110 -5.70 -14.21 -12.15
N THR A 111 -4.69 -14.35 -13.00
CA THR A 111 -4.79 -14.02 -14.43
C THR A 111 -5.88 -14.82 -15.11
N ASN A 112 -5.99 -16.12 -14.85
CA ASN A 112 -7.04 -16.96 -15.40
C ASN A 112 -8.42 -16.54 -14.90
N MET A 113 -8.56 -16.17 -13.63
CA MET A 113 -9.83 -15.68 -13.10
C MET A 113 -10.25 -14.35 -13.73
N ILE A 114 -9.30 -13.41 -13.97
CA ILE A 114 -9.55 -12.15 -14.70
C ILE A 114 -10.02 -12.45 -16.12
N LYS A 115 -9.34 -13.34 -16.86
CA LYS A 115 -9.74 -13.76 -18.21
C LYS A 115 -11.15 -14.37 -18.25
N ASN A 116 -11.59 -14.97 -17.15
CA ASN A 116 -12.93 -15.51 -16.97
C ASN A 116 -13.93 -14.47 -16.41
N GLY A 117 -13.61 -13.19 -16.44
CA GLY A 117 -14.51 -12.08 -16.08
C GLY A 117 -14.69 -11.83 -14.59
N LYS A 118 -13.86 -12.40 -13.72
CA LYS A 118 -13.89 -12.10 -12.29
C LYS A 118 -13.24 -10.74 -12.01
N SER A 119 -13.83 -9.96 -11.10
CA SER A 119 -13.24 -8.71 -10.64
C SER A 119 -12.02 -8.96 -9.75
N LEU A 120 -11.13 -7.97 -9.62
CA LEU A 120 -9.99 -8.06 -8.69
C LEU A 120 -10.47 -8.23 -7.25
N SER A 121 -11.58 -7.61 -6.89
CA SER A 121 -12.21 -7.74 -5.58
C SER A 121 -12.68 -9.17 -5.30
N ASP A 122 -13.36 -9.81 -6.26
CA ASP A 122 -13.78 -11.22 -6.13
C ASP A 122 -12.58 -12.15 -5.97
N ILE A 123 -11.53 -11.90 -6.73
CA ILE A 123 -10.30 -12.70 -6.70
C ILE A 123 -9.58 -12.53 -5.36
N THR A 124 -9.47 -11.28 -4.86
CA THR A 124 -8.85 -11.00 -3.56
C THR A 124 -9.62 -11.68 -2.42
N LYS A 125 -10.95 -11.60 -2.45
CA LYS A 125 -11.80 -12.32 -1.49
C LYS A 125 -11.57 -13.82 -1.54
N TRP A 126 -11.57 -14.41 -2.75
CA TRP A 126 -11.28 -15.84 -2.94
C TRP A 126 -9.90 -16.22 -2.41
N MET A 127 -8.87 -15.38 -2.62
CA MET A 127 -7.54 -15.63 -2.06
C MET A 127 -7.54 -15.63 -0.53
N CYS A 128 -8.24 -14.66 0.10
CA CYS A 128 -8.40 -14.63 1.55
C CYS A 128 -9.01 -15.93 2.09
N GLU A 129 -10.07 -16.45 1.43
CA GLU A 129 -10.70 -17.70 1.80
C GLU A 129 -9.72 -18.89 1.66
N LYS A 130 -8.91 -18.95 0.58
CA LYS A 130 -7.93 -20.02 0.36
C LYS A 130 -6.78 -20.00 1.37
N PHE A 131 -6.40 -18.84 1.84
CA PHE A 131 -5.36 -18.66 2.85
C PHE A 131 -5.90 -18.61 4.29
N ALA A 132 -7.20 -18.86 4.51
CA ALA A 132 -7.87 -18.80 5.80
C ALA A 132 -7.65 -17.44 6.54
N ILE A 133 -7.68 -16.35 5.79
CA ILE A 133 -7.57 -14.99 6.32
C ILE A 133 -8.96 -14.49 6.72
N GLU A 134 -9.16 -14.19 8.00
CA GLU A 134 -10.47 -13.79 8.54
C GLU A 134 -10.80 -12.32 8.29
N ILE A 135 -9.80 -11.45 8.21
CA ILE A 135 -10.01 -10.03 7.93
C ILE A 135 -10.19 -9.76 6.45
N LYS A 136 -10.94 -8.70 6.11
CA LYS A 136 -11.22 -8.36 4.73
C LYS A 136 -10.05 -7.58 4.13
N ILE A 137 -9.52 -8.04 3.00
CA ILE A 137 -8.61 -7.30 2.12
C ILE A 137 -9.44 -6.81 0.94
N ILE A 138 -9.46 -5.51 0.72
CA ILE A 138 -10.33 -4.85 -0.25
C ILE A 138 -9.45 -4.02 -1.21
N PRO A 139 -9.33 -4.38 -2.48
CA PRO A 139 -8.70 -3.50 -3.47
C PRO A 139 -9.42 -2.15 -3.51
N VAL A 140 -8.68 -1.04 -3.52
CA VAL A 140 -9.25 0.31 -3.50
C VAL A 140 -10.18 0.57 -4.69
N THR A 141 -9.95 -0.13 -5.79
CA THR A 141 -10.75 -0.11 -7.04
C THR A 141 -10.53 -1.38 -7.84
N ASP A 142 -11.50 -1.79 -8.65
CA ASP A 142 -11.36 -2.83 -9.67
C ASP A 142 -10.91 -2.26 -11.03
N ASN A 143 -10.84 -0.94 -11.16
CA ASN A 143 -10.33 -0.31 -12.37
C ASN A 143 -8.79 -0.36 -12.39
N SER A 144 -8.23 -0.41 -13.59
CA SER A 144 -6.79 -0.27 -13.76
C SER A 144 -6.37 1.16 -13.45
N ILE A 145 -5.45 1.28 -12.51
CA ILE A 145 -4.69 2.51 -12.26
C ILE A 145 -3.21 2.14 -12.20
N GLU A 146 -2.34 3.04 -12.63
CA GLU A 146 -0.91 2.78 -12.70
C GLU A 146 -0.11 3.95 -12.16
N THR A 147 0.82 3.67 -11.26
CA THR A 147 1.81 4.65 -10.82
C THR A 147 2.91 4.75 -11.86
N ARG A 148 3.03 5.92 -12.45
CA ARG A 148 4.03 6.25 -13.47
C ARG A 148 5.06 7.21 -12.92
N ILE A 149 6.31 6.93 -13.22
CA ILE A 149 7.46 7.74 -12.84
C ILE A 149 7.98 8.44 -14.10
N ILE A 150 7.95 9.76 -14.08
CA ILE A 150 8.47 10.59 -15.15
C ILE A 150 9.96 10.79 -14.91
N THR A 151 10.77 10.46 -15.89
CA THR A 151 12.22 10.58 -15.85
C THR A 151 12.72 11.25 -17.11
N LYS A 152 13.99 11.67 -17.15
CA LYS A 152 14.62 12.19 -18.36
C LYS A 152 14.66 11.19 -19.53
N ARG A 153 14.51 9.89 -19.27
CA ARG A 153 14.44 8.83 -20.29
C ARG A 153 13.01 8.60 -20.79
N GLY A 154 12.04 9.29 -20.22
CA GLY A 154 10.61 9.12 -20.49
C GLY A 154 9.85 8.58 -19.30
N GLU A 155 8.62 8.19 -19.55
CA GLU A 155 7.70 7.66 -18.57
C GLU A 155 7.91 6.15 -18.38
N LEU A 156 8.04 5.72 -17.12
CA LEU A 156 8.22 4.32 -16.74
C LEU A 156 7.10 3.88 -15.78
N HIS A 157 6.68 2.63 -15.88
CA HIS A 157 5.89 2.02 -14.81
C HIS A 157 6.73 1.96 -13.52
N LEU A 158 6.10 2.11 -12.35
CA LEU A 158 6.80 2.08 -11.06
C LEU A 158 7.70 0.83 -10.92
N GLN A 159 7.21 -0.34 -11.33
CA GLN A 159 7.97 -1.58 -11.21
C GLN A 159 9.21 -1.59 -12.13
N GLU A 160 9.10 -1.03 -13.34
CA GLU A 160 10.26 -0.87 -14.24
C GLU A 160 11.27 0.10 -13.63
N PHE A 161 10.82 1.27 -13.18
CA PHE A 161 11.68 2.25 -12.54
C PHE A 161 12.41 1.66 -11.33
N TRP A 162 11.65 1.03 -10.42
CA TRP A 162 12.19 0.59 -9.15
C TRP A 162 12.97 -0.73 -9.24
N VAL A 163 12.43 -1.74 -9.92
CA VAL A 163 13.03 -3.08 -9.94
C VAL A 163 14.02 -3.22 -11.10
N ARG A 164 13.61 -2.91 -12.35
CA ARG A 164 14.44 -3.06 -13.53
C ARG A 164 15.59 -2.04 -13.56
N HIS A 165 15.29 -0.77 -13.31
CA HIS A 165 16.25 0.33 -13.31
C HIS A 165 16.83 0.65 -11.93
N ARG A 166 16.46 -0.13 -10.88
CA ARG A 166 16.94 0.00 -9.50
C ARG A 166 16.75 1.40 -8.91
N GLY A 167 15.76 2.13 -9.39
CA GLY A 167 15.49 3.49 -8.97
C GLY A 167 16.63 4.48 -9.18
N LEU A 168 17.55 4.23 -10.12
CA LEU A 168 18.77 5.04 -10.32
C LEU A 168 18.50 6.36 -11.04
N ASP A 169 17.49 6.41 -11.89
CA ASP A 169 17.18 7.63 -12.66
C ASP A 169 16.65 8.75 -11.73
N SER A 170 16.88 10.01 -12.13
CA SER A 170 16.22 11.14 -11.49
C SER A 170 14.72 11.09 -11.76
N ILE A 171 13.92 11.52 -10.79
CA ILE A 171 12.47 11.61 -10.91
C ILE A 171 12.12 13.06 -11.20
N ASP A 172 11.45 13.31 -12.32
CA ASP A 172 10.94 14.63 -12.69
C ASP A 172 9.45 14.79 -12.34
N GLY A 173 8.74 13.68 -12.08
CA GLY A 173 7.33 13.67 -11.66
C GLY A 173 6.80 12.28 -11.34
N ILE A 174 5.64 12.25 -10.68
CA ILE A 174 4.90 11.02 -10.36
C ILE A 174 3.46 11.25 -10.76
N GLU A 175 2.90 10.35 -11.56
CA GLU A 175 1.53 10.41 -12.05
C GLU A 175 0.76 9.12 -11.74
N TYR A 176 -0.56 9.24 -11.62
CA TYR A 176 -1.44 8.09 -11.37
C TYR A 176 -2.39 7.96 -12.55
N HIS A 177 -1.98 7.22 -13.56
CA HIS A 177 -2.75 7.02 -14.78
C HIS A 177 -4.04 6.26 -14.49
N GLY A 178 -5.15 6.73 -15.04
CA GLY A 178 -6.47 6.14 -14.87
C GLY A 178 -7.19 6.48 -13.56
N ALA A 179 -6.52 7.08 -12.58
CA ALA A 179 -7.11 7.39 -11.28
C ALA A 179 -8.23 8.44 -11.34
N ASP A 180 -8.16 9.36 -12.29
CA ASP A 180 -9.18 10.39 -12.54
C ASP A 180 -10.54 9.81 -12.97
N LYS A 181 -10.52 8.63 -13.63
CA LYS A 181 -11.68 7.89 -14.16
C LYS A 181 -12.06 6.69 -13.30
N ALA A 182 -11.15 6.27 -12.40
CA ALA A 182 -11.37 5.11 -11.55
C ALA A 182 -12.55 5.33 -10.59
N ARG A 183 -13.42 4.34 -10.53
CA ARG A 183 -14.49 4.28 -9.53
C ARG A 183 -13.95 3.58 -8.29
N PRO A 184 -14.12 4.16 -7.09
CA PRO A 184 -13.73 3.49 -5.89
C PRO A 184 -14.52 2.19 -5.72
N ASN A 185 -13.89 1.18 -5.15
CA ASN A 185 -14.60 -0.03 -4.75
C ASN A 185 -15.67 0.34 -3.70
N PRO A 186 -16.95 -0.04 -3.91
CA PRO A 186 -18.01 0.25 -2.95
C PRO A 186 -17.72 -0.27 -1.55
N ASP A 187 -17.13 -1.46 -1.42
CA ASP A 187 -16.76 -2.04 -0.13
C ASP A 187 -15.66 -1.24 0.56
N ALA A 188 -14.72 -0.65 -0.19
CA ALA A 188 -13.69 0.22 0.38
C ALA A 188 -14.31 1.53 0.90
N VAL A 189 -15.25 2.12 0.17
CA VAL A 189 -15.99 3.32 0.60
C VAL A 189 -16.79 3.01 1.86
N ASN A 190 -17.54 1.90 1.88
CA ASN A 190 -18.33 1.47 3.03
C ASN A 190 -17.44 1.19 4.24
N ALA A 191 -16.30 0.50 4.05
CA ALA A 191 -15.34 0.24 5.12
C ALA A 191 -14.82 1.53 5.75
N ILE A 192 -14.46 2.54 4.95
CA ILE A 192 -14.06 3.87 5.44
C ILE A 192 -15.24 4.56 6.16
N HIS A 193 -16.44 4.51 5.57
CA HIS A 193 -17.63 5.16 6.10
C HIS A 193 -18.01 4.63 7.49
N ASP A 194 -18.03 3.32 7.65
CA ASP A 194 -18.56 2.65 8.85
C ASP A 194 -17.52 2.56 9.97
N SER A 195 -16.25 2.84 9.69
CA SER A 195 -15.17 2.69 10.67
C SER A 195 -15.22 3.71 11.79
N ASN A 196 -14.93 3.23 13.00
CA ASN A 196 -14.71 4.06 14.19
C ASN A 196 -13.29 4.65 14.19
N LEU A 197 -12.33 3.95 13.57
CA LEU A 197 -10.96 4.40 13.40
C LEU A 197 -10.49 4.04 11.99
N ILE A 198 -9.86 4.99 11.33
CA ILE A 198 -9.23 4.79 10.02
C ILE A 198 -7.74 5.06 10.19
N VAL A 199 -6.90 4.13 9.76
CA VAL A 199 -5.45 4.25 9.88
C VAL A 199 -4.82 4.32 8.49
N ILE A 200 -4.08 5.37 8.21
CA ILE A 200 -3.17 5.41 7.06
C ILE A 200 -1.87 4.77 7.51
N ALA A 201 -1.59 3.57 7.00
CA ALA A 201 -0.40 2.81 7.37
C ALA A 201 0.89 3.48 6.88
N PRO A 202 2.07 3.17 7.49
CA PRO A 202 3.36 3.76 7.12
C PRO A 202 3.91 3.16 5.81
N GLY A 203 3.08 3.15 4.78
CA GLY A 203 3.48 2.84 3.41
C GLY A 203 4.11 4.05 2.73
N ASN A 204 4.68 3.85 1.54
CA ASN A 204 5.22 4.98 0.77
C ASN A 204 4.11 5.99 0.46
N PRO A 205 4.24 7.27 0.86
CA PRO A 205 3.17 8.24 0.72
C PRO A 205 2.79 8.53 -0.73
N LEU A 206 3.72 8.36 -1.67
CA LEU A 206 3.50 8.67 -3.08
C LEU A 206 3.23 7.42 -3.93
N THR A 207 3.79 6.26 -3.60
CA THR A 207 3.60 5.08 -4.45
C THR A 207 2.64 4.06 -3.89
N SER A 208 2.41 4.03 -2.57
CA SER A 208 1.47 3.08 -1.95
C SER A 208 0.17 3.75 -1.47
N ILE A 209 0.26 4.93 -0.85
CA ILE A 209 -0.92 5.65 -0.34
C ILE A 209 -1.46 6.64 -1.37
N GLY A 210 -0.57 7.34 -2.09
CA GLY A 210 -0.91 8.34 -3.10
C GLY A 210 -1.89 7.85 -4.16
N PRO A 211 -1.69 6.67 -4.79
CA PRO A 211 -2.63 6.15 -5.79
C PRO A 211 -4.03 5.94 -5.22
N MET A 212 -4.16 5.48 -3.97
CA MET A 212 -5.46 5.33 -3.31
C MET A 212 -6.13 6.69 -3.09
N LEU A 213 -5.38 7.68 -2.62
CA LEU A 213 -5.90 9.04 -2.37
C LEU A 213 -6.21 9.80 -3.66
N SER A 214 -5.63 9.43 -4.79
CA SER A 214 -5.91 10.03 -6.09
C SER A 214 -7.31 9.68 -6.63
N ILE A 215 -7.92 8.61 -6.11
CA ILE A 215 -9.29 8.22 -6.45
C ILE A 215 -10.26 9.14 -5.70
N LYS A 216 -10.95 10.02 -6.44
CA LYS A 216 -11.79 11.09 -5.87
C LYS A 216 -12.77 10.62 -4.81
N GLY A 217 -13.40 9.45 -4.97
CA GLY A 217 -14.36 8.90 -4.02
C GLY A 217 -13.73 8.53 -2.68
N ILE A 218 -12.53 7.96 -2.70
CA ILE A 218 -11.77 7.58 -1.48
C ILE A 218 -11.35 8.83 -0.71
N ARG A 219 -10.66 9.79 -1.37
CA ARG A 219 -10.24 11.02 -0.70
C ARG A 219 -11.42 11.80 -0.12
N LYS A 220 -12.50 11.92 -0.89
CA LYS A 220 -13.74 12.59 -0.43
C LYS A 220 -14.31 11.95 0.84
N GLU A 221 -14.33 10.62 0.93
CA GLU A 221 -14.86 9.94 2.10
C GLU A 221 -13.94 10.10 3.33
N LEU A 222 -12.62 10.05 3.13
CA LEU A 222 -11.65 10.35 4.20
C LEU A 222 -11.81 11.77 4.74
N ILE A 223 -11.97 12.77 3.87
CA ILE A 223 -12.20 14.16 4.29
C ILE A 223 -13.44 14.26 5.19
N LYS A 224 -14.56 13.60 4.82
CA LYS A 224 -15.78 13.58 5.66
C LYS A 224 -15.54 12.90 7.01
N ARG A 225 -14.63 11.95 7.06
CA ARG A 225 -14.30 11.16 8.26
C ARG A 225 -13.02 11.62 8.94
N LYS A 226 -12.47 12.78 8.57
CA LYS A 226 -11.16 13.28 8.99
C LYS A 226 -10.89 13.09 10.48
N GLN A 227 -11.89 13.36 11.36
CA GLN A 227 -11.77 13.23 12.81
C GLN A 227 -11.53 11.79 13.31
N ARG A 228 -11.68 10.80 12.43
CA ARG A 228 -11.44 9.38 12.73
C ARG A 228 -10.20 8.85 12.04
N VAL A 229 -9.49 9.70 11.27
CA VAL A 229 -8.32 9.29 10.50
C VAL A 229 -7.06 9.64 11.26
N VAL A 230 -6.22 8.63 11.45
CA VAL A 230 -4.88 8.73 12.05
C VAL A 230 -3.86 8.25 11.02
N ALA A 231 -2.89 9.06 10.69
CA ALA A 231 -1.77 8.64 9.86
C ALA A 231 -0.60 8.14 10.71
N VAL A 232 0.20 7.21 10.18
CA VAL A 232 1.46 6.81 10.79
C VAL A 232 2.60 7.25 9.87
N SER A 233 3.53 8.02 10.40
CA SER A 233 4.68 8.51 9.61
C SER A 233 5.58 7.37 9.17
N PRO A 234 5.89 7.24 7.87
CA PRO A 234 6.90 6.33 7.36
C PRO A 234 8.32 6.92 7.43
N VAL A 235 8.48 8.12 8.00
CA VAL A 235 9.75 8.84 8.10
C VAL A 235 10.11 9.04 9.56
N ILE A 236 11.37 8.83 9.88
CA ILE A 236 12.00 9.15 11.19
C ILE A 236 13.18 10.09 10.91
N GLY A 237 13.17 11.26 11.55
CA GLY A 237 14.13 12.33 11.25
C GLY A 237 14.00 12.78 9.79
N SER A 238 15.07 12.65 9.03
CA SER A 238 15.15 12.94 7.60
C SER A 238 15.27 11.67 6.73
N SER A 239 14.87 10.52 7.25
CA SER A 239 15.05 9.24 6.56
C SER A 239 13.78 8.41 6.55
N ALA A 240 13.48 7.78 5.42
CA ALA A 240 12.41 6.79 5.35
C ALA A 240 12.79 5.53 6.16
N ILE A 241 11.80 4.96 6.87
CA ILE A 241 11.99 3.73 7.67
C ILE A 241 12.30 2.55 6.75
N SER A 242 11.72 2.52 5.56
CA SER A 242 11.94 1.46 4.58
C SER A 242 11.75 1.97 3.15
N GLY A 243 12.48 1.36 2.21
CA GLY A 243 12.36 1.65 0.79
C GLY A 243 12.75 3.08 0.39
N PRO A 244 12.39 3.51 -0.82
CA PRO A 244 12.85 4.75 -1.43
C PRO A 244 11.96 5.96 -1.17
N ALA A 245 11.14 5.97 -0.11
CA ALA A 245 10.14 7.02 0.11
C ALA A 245 10.79 8.43 0.14
N GLY A 246 12.00 8.57 0.70
CA GLY A 246 12.73 9.84 0.70
C GLY A 246 12.95 10.39 -0.71
N LYS A 247 13.44 9.54 -1.64
CA LYS A 247 13.67 9.95 -3.04
C LYS A 247 12.41 10.44 -3.75
N TYR A 248 11.27 9.80 -3.50
CA TYR A 248 9.99 10.21 -4.09
C TYR A 248 9.48 11.52 -3.48
N LEU A 249 9.63 11.70 -2.15
CA LEU A 249 9.26 12.94 -1.46
C LEU A 249 10.09 14.12 -1.97
N GLU A 250 11.42 13.96 -2.06
CA GLU A 250 12.33 15.00 -2.62
C GLU A 250 11.93 15.37 -4.04
N ALA A 251 11.66 14.38 -4.90
CA ALA A 251 11.24 14.62 -6.29
C ALA A 251 9.89 15.37 -6.38
N ALA A 252 9.00 15.15 -5.41
CA ALA A 252 7.73 15.85 -5.31
C ALA A 252 7.84 17.23 -4.61
N GLY A 253 9.06 17.67 -4.23
CA GLY A 253 9.29 18.91 -3.49
C GLY A 253 8.76 18.90 -2.05
N ILE A 254 8.60 17.70 -1.47
CA ILE A 254 8.09 17.51 -0.12
C ILE A 254 9.26 17.26 0.84
N GLU A 255 9.26 17.96 1.97
CA GLU A 255 10.27 17.75 3.02
C GLU A 255 10.28 16.30 3.50
N VAL A 256 11.45 15.66 3.48
CA VAL A 256 11.60 14.30 4.02
C VAL A 256 11.63 14.37 5.55
N SER A 257 10.47 14.51 6.13
CA SER A 257 10.27 14.66 7.58
C SER A 257 8.84 14.26 7.97
N PRO A 258 8.57 13.99 9.26
CA PRO A 258 7.20 13.79 9.74
C PRO A 258 6.29 14.99 9.45
N TYR A 259 6.85 16.20 9.40
CA TYR A 259 6.09 17.40 9.02
C TYR A 259 5.65 17.35 7.54
N GLY A 260 6.54 16.98 6.61
CA GLY A 260 6.18 16.84 5.20
C GLY A 260 5.09 15.76 4.99
N ILE A 261 5.14 14.68 5.76
CA ILE A 261 4.08 13.65 5.76
C ILE A 261 2.76 14.21 6.31
N ALA A 262 2.81 14.92 7.43
CA ALA A 262 1.63 15.57 8.00
C ALA A 262 1.00 16.56 7.01
N GLN A 263 1.82 17.34 6.31
CA GLN A 263 1.36 18.29 5.30
C GLN A 263 0.64 17.60 4.14
N MET A 264 1.13 16.43 3.68
CA MET A 264 0.46 15.65 2.63
C MET A 264 -0.92 15.13 3.04
N TYR A 265 -1.12 14.85 4.31
CA TYR A 265 -2.34 14.23 4.82
C TYR A 265 -3.24 15.19 5.60
N ALA A 266 -2.86 16.46 5.75
CA ALA A 266 -3.56 17.43 6.60
C ALA A 266 -5.04 17.64 6.23
N ASP A 267 -5.45 17.41 5.00
CA ASP A 267 -6.84 17.50 4.58
C ASP A 267 -7.65 16.24 4.91
N VAL A 268 -7.01 15.07 5.03
CA VAL A 268 -7.68 13.77 5.22
C VAL A 268 -7.54 13.20 6.63
N CYS A 269 -6.54 13.61 7.43
CA CYS A 269 -6.35 13.12 8.79
C CYS A 269 -6.42 14.23 9.84
N SER A 270 -6.89 13.87 11.05
CA SER A 270 -6.88 14.76 12.22
C SER A 270 -5.69 14.52 13.13
N SER A 271 -5.00 13.40 12.99
CA SER A 271 -3.89 13.03 13.87
C SER A 271 -2.81 12.29 13.11
N ILE A 272 -1.58 12.43 13.57
CA ILE A 272 -0.42 11.68 13.06
C ILE A 272 0.38 11.07 14.21
N ILE A 273 0.84 9.84 14.00
CA ILE A 273 1.79 9.18 14.90
C ILE A 273 3.18 9.33 14.31
N ILE A 274 4.11 9.82 15.10
CA ILE A 274 5.52 10.00 14.75
C ILE A 274 6.42 9.20 15.72
N ASP A 275 7.66 9.01 15.35
CA ASP A 275 8.66 8.43 16.28
C ASP A 275 8.98 9.42 17.42
N THR A 276 9.25 8.92 18.61
CA THR A 276 9.64 9.74 19.79
C THR A 276 10.85 10.64 19.53
N LYS A 277 11.74 10.23 18.61
CA LYS A 277 12.90 11.05 18.18
C LYS A 277 12.49 12.33 17.48
N ASP A 278 11.28 12.36 16.89
CA ASP A 278 10.76 13.48 16.13
C ASP A 278 9.83 14.39 16.93
N ARG A 279 9.77 14.21 18.26
CA ARG A 279 8.92 15.01 19.17
C ARG A 279 9.11 16.52 18.99
N ALA A 280 10.30 16.96 18.62
CA ALA A 280 10.57 18.37 18.35
C ALA A 280 9.75 18.94 17.16
N ALA A 281 9.32 18.09 16.23
CA ALA A 281 8.49 18.49 15.08
C ALA A 281 7.01 18.69 15.45
N ALA A 282 6.56 18.22 16.63
CA ALA A 282 5.15 18.22 17.02
C ALA A 282 4.51 19.61 16.90
N LYS A 283 5.13 20.63 17.49
CA LYS A 283 4.60 22.01 17.42
C LYS A 283 4.44 22.53 15.99
N LYS A 284 5.37 22.19 15.10
CA LYS A 284 5.29 22.57 13.68
C LYS A 284 4.13 21.82 12.98
N ILE A 285 3.94 20.55 13.29
CA ILE A 285 2.84 19.74 12.73
C ILE A 285 1.48 20.24 13.22
N GLU A 286 1.35 20.61 14.48
CA GLU A 286 0.10 21.13 15.08
C GLU A 286 -0.38 22.42 14.38
N THR A 287 0.52 23.20 13.75
CA THR A 287 0.12 24.36 12.93
C THR A 287 -0.73 23.98 11.70
N LEU A 288 -0.72 22.72 11.30
CA LEU A 288 -1.54 22.16 10.22
C LEU A 288 -2.94 21.71 10.69
N ASN A 289 -3.31 21.94 11.96
CA ASN A 289 -4.48 21.38 12.61
C ASN A 289 -4.50 19.83 12.56
N VAL A 290 -3.36 19.22 12.82
CA VAL A 290 -3.14 17.79 12.94
C VAL A 290 -2.53 17.52 14.32
N ASP A 291 -3.23 16.75 15.15
CA ASP A 291 -2.74 16.36 16.47
C ASP A 291 -1.59 15.36 16.35
N VAL A 292 -0.60 15.48 17.24
CA VAL A 292 0.59 14.64 17.23
C VAL A 292 0.59 13.65 18.37
N HIS A 293 0.91 12.41 18.05
CA HIS A 293 1.14 11.33 19.03
C HIS A 293 2.51 10.69 18.76
N ASP A 294 3.18 10.27 19.84
CA ASP A 294 4.50 9.63 19.82
C ASP A 294 4.55 8.36 20.71
#